data_2c67b26cb5d9fa1828da06bf9a2a8603
#
_entry.id   2c67b26cb5d9fa1828da06bf9a2a8603
#
_cell.length_a   1.000
_cell.length_b   1.000
_cell.length_c   1.000
_cell.angle_alpha   90.00
_cell.angle_beta   90.00
_cell.angle_gamma   90.00
#
_symmetry.space_group_name_H-M   'P 1'
#
loop_
_entity.id
_entity.type
_entity.pdbx_description
1 polymer ?
#
loop_
_entity_poly.entity_id
_entity_poly.type
_entity_poly.pdbx_seq_one_letter_code
_entity_poly.pdbx_strand_id
1 'polypeptide(L)'
;MNKRERFMAAIKGGPIDRPPCTAWVHFATDRLGGSKHAHRHARFVRDNDWDICKVVNDFRYPAPEGMETLTSAADMRRFGRAPMSSENFAEELKCIRLLRAEFGPDMPIMITGFDPFQQVLRRVGYSRAPLIYANREAALTMLDAVCDSMCEYMGLVREAGCDAVFFSVNSAICPPQTRGVSEEVARTFLRPFEIRMLEAMAGMVRVLHIHGTSLDVRRVLDYPMEAVSVSDRLAGNPSLRELRAMTDKCLMGGVNETAISERSLPELREEVFDCTRQIGREKFILSPGCTIPTQTPWYLLRAIRDTCEKL
;
A
#
# COMPACT_ATOMS: atom_id res chain seq x y z
N MET A 1 0.22 22.86 -12.36
CA MET A 1 -0.62 22.28 -11.27
C MET A 1 0.20 22.12 -10.02
N ASN A 2 -0.37 22.33 -8.81
CA ASN A 2 0.29 21.88 -7.58
C ASN A 2 0.21 20.34 -7.45
N LYS A 3 0.92 19.77 -6.46
CA LYS A 3 1.02 18.31 -6.33
C LYS A 3 -0.33 17.65 -6.01
N ARG A 4 -1.16 18.29 -5.16
CA ARG A 4 -2.49 17.82 -4.82
C ARG A 4 -3.46 17.85 -6.00
N GLU A 5 -3.45 18.94 -6.74
CA GLU A 5 -4.28 19.09 -7.95
C GLU A 5 -3.95 18.01 -8.97
N ARG A 6 -2.66 17.78 -9.23
CA ARG A 6 -2.18 16.74 -10.15
C ARG A 6 -2.60 15.34 -9.71
N PHE A 7 -2.43 15.01 -8.42
CA PHE A 7 -2.85 13.73 -7.84
C PHE A 7 -4.35 13.53 -8.00
N MET A 8 -5.16 14.50 -7.60
CA MET A 8 -6.62 14.39 -7.68
C MET A 8 -7.14 14.35 -9.11
N ALA A 9 -6.51 15.07 -10.03
CA ALA A 9 -6.84 15.01 -11.46
C ALA A 9 -6.50 13.64 -12.05
N ALA A 10 -5.36 13.04 -11.70
CA ALA A 10 -5.02 11.67 -12.12
C ALA A 10 -6.02 10.64 -11.59
N ILE A 11 -6.45 10.75 -10.33
CA ILE A 11 -7.47 9.87 -9.75
C ILE A 11 -8.82 9.98 -10.47
N LYS A 12 -9.25 11.19 -10.80
CA LYS A 12 -10.56 11.45 -11.42
C LYS A 12 -10.56 11.29 -12.96
N GLY A 13 -9.40 11.27 -13.59
CA GLY A 13 -9.27 11.27 -15.05
C GLY A 13 -9.46 12.64 -15.67
N GLY A 14 -9.11 13.70 -14.96
CA GLY A 14 -9.10 15.07 -15.48
C GLY A 14 -7.80 15.40 -16.22
N PRO A 15 -7.75 16.58 -16.90
CA PRO A 15 -6.53 17.04 -17.56
C PRO A 15 -5.38 17.21 -16.57
N ILE A 16 -4.19 16.76 -16.95
CA ILE A 16 -2.96 16.85 -16.15
C ILE A 16 -1.81 17.39 -16.99
N ASP A 17 -0.91 18.12 -16.34
CA ASP A 17 0.35 18.58 -16.97
C ASP A 17 1.30 17.41 -17.22
N ARG A 18 1.37 16.46 -16.28
CA ARG A 18 2.06 15.17 -16.36
C ARG A 18 1.49 14.20 -15.32
N PRO A 19 1.74 12.90 -15.41
CA PRO A 19 1.40 11.98 -14.33
C PRO A 19 2.06 12.38 -13.01
N PRO A 20 1.38 12.33 -11.85
CA PRO A 20 2.07 12.42 -10.57
C PRO A 20 2.99 11.23 -10.38
N CYS A 21 4.12 11.44 -9.68
CA CYS A 21 5.06 10.37 -9.43
C CYS A 21 5.48 10.27 -7.96
N THR A 22 5.78 9.05 -7.53
CA THR A 22 6.28 8.76 -6.19
C THR A 22 7.08 7.45 -6.17
N ALA A 23 7.88 7.28 -5.13
CA ALA A 23 8.48 6.00 -4.75
C ALA A 23 8.53 5.89 -3.23
N TRP A 24 8.78 4.71 -2.70
CA TRP A 24 8.86 4.49 -1.25
C TRP A 24 9.82 3.36 -0.90
N VAL A 25 10.36 3.47 0.31
CA VAL A 25 11.29 2.51 0.91
C VAL A 25 10.88 2.21 2.35
N HIS A 26 11.24 1.04 2.87
CA HIS A 26 11.19 0.75 4.29
C HIS A 26 12.40 1.38 4.98
N PHE A 27 12.16 2.36 5.85
CA PHE A 27 13.24 3.01 6.62
C PHE A 27 13.58 2.26 7.90
N ALA A 28 12.77 1.27 8.30
CA ALA A 28 12.91 0.53 9.57
C ALA A 28 13.00 1.48 10.78
N THR A 29 12.20 2.54 10.77
CA THR A 29 12.18 3.58 11.81
C THR A 29 11.04 3.44 12.82
N ASP A 30 10.30 2.34 12.79
CA ASP A 30 9.24 1.98 13.72
C ASP A 30 9.69 2.03 15.20
N ARG A 31 10.91 1.53 15.49
CA ARG A 31 11.50 1.59 16.82
C ARG A 31 12.01 2.97 17.25
N LEU A 32 12.03 3.92 16.35
CA LEU A 32 12.50 5.28 16.60
C LEU A 32 11.35 6.29 16.84
N GLY A 33 10.12 5.80 16.80
CA GLY A 33 8.90 6.58 17.00
C GLY A 33 8.50 7.46 15.82
N GLY A 34 7.27 7.98 15.87
CA GLY A 34 6.62 8.68 14.76
C GLY A 34 7.33 9.96 14.31
N SER A 35 8.00 10.68 15.21
CA SER A 35 8.77 11.88 14.84
C SER A 35 9.96 11.57 13.93
N LYS A 36 10.70 10.52 14.24
CA LYS A 36 11.83 10.08 13.39
C LYS A 36 11.35 9.49 12.08
N HIS A 37 10.25 8.76 12.13
CA HIS A 37 9.59 8.21 10.96
C HIS A 37 9.12 9.31 10.01
N ALA A 38 8.44 10.34 10.52
CA ALA A 38 8.04 11.51 9.75
C ALA A 38 9.23 12.24 9.12
N HIS A 39 10.27 12.50 9.89
CA HIS A 39 11.47 13.17 9.40
C HIS A 39 12.12 12.42 8.22
N ARG A 40 12.21 11.09 8.27
CA ARG A 40 12.77 10.28 7.19
C ARG A 40 11.93 10.34 5.92
N HIS A 41 10.61 10.22 6.04
CA HIS A 41 9.71 10.35 4.90
C HIS A 41 9.74 11.76 4.30
N ALA A 42 9.68 12.80 5.12
CA ALA A 42 9.74 14.18 4.66
C ALA A 42 11.03 14.47 3.87
N ARG A 43 12.17 14.03 4.41
CA ARG A 43 13.45 14.16 3.72
C ARG A 43 13.47 13.43 2.39
N PHE A 44 13.02 12.17 2.36
CA PHE A 44 12.97 11.38 1.12
C PHE A 44 12.10 12.01 0.04
N VAL A 45 10.95 12.59 0.43
CA VAL A 45 10.06 13.31 -0.49
C VAL A 45 10.73 14.57 -1.04
N ARG A 46 11.39 15.36 -0.19
CA ARG A 46 12.07 16.60 -0.59
C ARG A 46 13.28 16.33 -1.49
N ASP A 47 14.15 15.41 -1.07
CA ASP A 47 15.38 15.09 -1.78
C ASP A 47 15.13 14.61 -3.21
N ASN A 48 13.97 13.99 -3.46
CA ASN A 48 13.58 13.46 -4.77
C ASN A 48 12.45 14.24 -5.45
N ASP A 49 11.89 15.25 -4.80
CA ASP A 49 10.75 16.05 -5.30
C ASP A 49 9.53 15.21 -5.69
N TRP A 50 9.18 14.21 -4.89
CA TRP A 50 7.99 13.39 -5.14
C TRP A 50 6.68 14.19 -5.06
N ASP A 51 5.71 13.84 -5.91
CA ASP A 51 4.38 14.46 -5.91
C ASP A 51 3.48 13.96 -4.78
N ILE A 52 3.77 12.80 -4.21
CA ILE A 52 2.99 12.16 -3.16
C ILE A 52 3.93 11.77 -2.02
N CYS A 53 3.59 12.16 -0.80
CA CYS A 53 4.27 11.68 0.39
C CYS A 53 3.70 10.28 0.74
N LYS A 54 4.33 9.24 0.16
CA LYS A 54 3.95 7.85 0.41
C LYS A 54 4.64 7.35 1.66
N VAL A 55 3.86 7.19 2.74
CA VAL A 55 4.34 6.70 4.04
C VAL A 55 4.22 5.19 4.09
N VAL A 56 5.33 4.53 4.41
CA VAL A 56 5.34 3.08 4.63
C VAL A 56 4.96 2.80 6.07
N ASN A 57 4.03 1.87 6.28
CA ASN A 57 3.66 1.43 7.61
C ASN A 57 4.67 0.40 8.12
N ASP A 58 5.62 0.85 8.92
CA ASP A 58 6.57 -0.01 9.64
C ASP A 58 6.02 -0.45 11.01
N PHE A 59 4.98 0.22 11.54
CA PHE A 59 4.30 -0.16 12.78
C PHE A 59 3.40 -1.38 12.56
N ARG A 60 3.40 -2.30 13.53
CA ARG A 60 2.61 -3.53 13.46
C ARG A 60 1.37 -3.43 14.34
N TYR A 61 0.36 -4.22 14.03
CA TYR A 61 -0.81 -4.33 14.89
C TYR A 61 -0.40 -4.70 16.33
N PRO A 62 -0.95 -4.04 17.35
CA PRO A 62 -0.67 -4.36 18.75
C PRO A 62 -1.13 -5.80 19.07
N ALA A 63 -0.23 -6.63 19.56
CA ALA A 63 -0.57 -7.99 20.01
C ALA A 63 -0.88 -8.00 21.50
N PRO A 64 -1.65 -8.98 21.99
CA PRO A 64 -1.82 -9.22 23.41
C PRO A 64 -0.46 -9.41 24.11
N GLU A 65 -0.37 -8.97 25.36
CA GLU A 65 0.85 -9.11 26.15
C GLU A 65 1.28 -10.58 26.26
N GLY A 66 2.57 -10.83 26.09
CA GLY A 66 3.18 -12.15 26.09
C GLY A 66 2.86 -13.03 24.87
N MET A 67 2.19 -12.47 23.85
CA MET A 67 1.90 -13.20 22.61
C MET A 67 2.90 -12.83 21.51
N GLU A 68 3.86 -13.69 21.28
CA GLU A 68 4.82 -13.53 20.16
C GLU A 68 4.34 -14.22 18.88
N THR A 69 3.57 -15.32 19.02
CA THR A 69 3.05 -16.10 17.90
C THR A 69 1.72 -16.78 18.27
N LEU A 70 1.07 -17.38 17.26
CA LEU A 70 -0.12 -18.22 17.46
C LEU A 70 0.27 -19.70 17.45
N THR A 71 -0.19 -20.47 18.43
CA THR A 71 0.02 -21.91 18.52
C THR A 71 -1.28 -22.71 18.56
N SER A 72 -2.41 -22.06 18.86
CA SER A 72 -3.70 -22.69 19.07
C SER A 72 -4.89 -21.79 18.75
N ALA A 73 -6.08 -22.36 18.69
CA ALA A 73 -7.33 -21.61 18.62
C ALA A 73 -7.56 -20.74 19.88
N ALA A 74 -7.03 -21.13 21.03
CA ALA A 74 -7.13 -20.34 22.25
C ALA A 74 -6.34 -19.03 22.13
N ASP A 75 -5.16 -19.06 21.50
CA ASP A 75 -4.39 -17.85 21.22
C ASP A 75 -5.15 -16.89 20.29
N MET A 76 -5.83 -17.44 19.26
CA MET A 76 -6.65 -16.61 18.36
C MET A 76 -7.77 -15.88 19.12
N ARG A 77 -8.44 -16.55 20.06
CA ARG A 77 -9.50 -15.92 20.87
C ARG A 77 -8.99 -14.81 21.79
N ARG A 78 -7.70 -14.84 22.16
CA ARG A 78 -7.03 -13.76 22.91
C ARG A 78 -6.63 -12.58 22.04
N PHE A 79 -6.49 -12.78 20.73
CA PHE A 79 -6.13 -11.74 19.78
C PHE A 79 -7.38 -10.89 19.48
N GLY A 80 -7.60 -9.88 20.29
CA GLY A 80 -8.81 -9.07 20.29
C GLY A 80 -8.62 -7.67 19.69
N ARG A 81 -9.57 -6.79 19.99
CA ARG A 81 -9.48 -5.36 19.65
C ARG A 81 -8.29 -4.72 20.34
N ALA A 82 -7.55 -3.90 19.60
CA ALA A 82 -6.46 -3.09 20.13
C ALA A 82 -6.96 -1.70 20.52
N PRO A 83 -6.57 -1.15 21.68
CA PRO A 83 -6.89 0.23 22.04
C PRO A 83 -6.25 1.21 21.05
N MET A 84 -6.96 2.28 20.67
CA MET A 84 -6.44 3.33 19.78
C MET A 84 -5.29 4.13 20.43
N SER A 85 -5.16 4.07 21.75
CA SER A 85 -4.02 4.60 22.50
C SER A 85 -2.76 3.73 22.46
N SER A 86 -2.81 2.56 21.82
CA SER A 86 -1.63 1.70 21.65
C SER A 86 -0.49 2.46 20.98
N GLU A 87 0.72 2.28 21.48
CA GLU A 87 1.91 3.00 21.04
C GLU A 87 2.07 2.98 19.51
N ASN A 88 1.88 1.83 18.87
CA ASN A 88 2.03 1.69 17.42
C ASN A 88 1.04 2.57 16.65
N PHE A 89 -0.22 2.62 17.04
CA PHE A 89 -1.22 3.49 16.42
C PHE A 89 -0.94 4.97 16.71
N ALA A 90 -0.61 5.29 17.96
CA ALA A 90 -0.33 6.67 18.37
C ALA A 90 0.88 7.25 17.63
N GLU A 91 1.97 6.49 17.48
CA GLU A 91 3.19 6.94 16.81
C GLU A 91 3.01 7.06 15.28
N GLU A 92 2.22 6.19 14.64
CA GLU A 92 1.88 6.35 13.23
C GLU A 92 0.99 7.58 12.99
N LEU A 93 -0.04 7.80 13.82
CA LEU A 93 -0.89 9.00 13.76
C LEU A 93 -0.08 10.28 14.00
N LYS A 94 0.88 10.25 14.93
CA LYS A 94 1.82 11.35 15.15
C LYS A 94 2.68 11.63 13.92
N CYS A 95 3.17 10.58 13.24
CA CYS A 95 3.90 10.71 11.99
C CYS A 95 3.06 11.46 10.94
N ILE A 96 1.81 11.04 10.72
CA ILE A 96 0.91 11.66 9.73
C ILE A 96 0.68 13.15 10.06
N ARG A 97 0.37 13.48 11.32
CA ARG A 97 0.16 14.88 11.75
C ARG A 97 1.39 15.76 11.53
N LEU A 98 2.58 15.24 11.82
CA LEU A 98 3.83 15.96 11.60
C LEU A 98 4.10 16.18 10.11
N LEU A 99 3.86 15.19 9.26
CA LEU A 99 3.99 15.33 7.81
C LEU A 99 2.97 16.33 7.25
N ARG A 100 1.73 16.30 7.74
CA ARG A 100 0.72 17.29 7.33
C ARG A 100 1.09 18.71 7.75
N ALA A 101 1.61 18.89 8.96
CA ALA A 101 2.09 20.19 9.44
C ALA A 101 3.28 20.70 8.61
N GLU A 102 4.18 19.80 8.21
CA GLU A 102 5.39 20.13 7.45
C GLU A 102 5.13 20.47 5.98
N PHE A 103 4.25 19.73 5.33
CA PHE A 103 3.99 19.89 3.90
C PHE A 103 2.78 20.78 3.57
N GLY A 104 1.93 21.07 4.53
CA GLY A 104 0.70 21.83 4.30
C GLY A 104 -0.32 21.06 3.45
N PRO A 105 -1.37 21.74 2.93
CA PRO A 105 -2.49 21.09 2.24
C PRO A 105 -2.17 20.63 0.81
N ASP A 106 -1.14 21.15 0.18
CA ASP A 106 -0.84 20.91 -1.25
C ASP A 106 -0.08 19.62 -1.54
N MET A 107 0.44 18.96 -0.50
CA MET A 107 1.10 17.66 -0.62
C MET A 107 0.12 16.54 -0.27
N PRO A 108 -0.21 15.63 -1.20
CA PRO A 108 -0.95 14.43 -0.88
C PRO A 108 -0.15 13.53 0.07
N ILE A 109 -0.76 13.13 1.18
CA ILE A 109 -0.19 12.14 2.12
C ILE A 109 -0.94 10.83 1.91
N MET A 110 -0.20 9.78 1.59
CA MET A 110 -0.72 8.43 1.37
C MET A 110 -0.03 7.45 2.31
N ILE A 111 -0.77 6.80 3.20
CA ILE A 111 -0.21 5.76 4.06
C ILE A 111 -0.38 4.37 3.45
N THR A 112 0.40 3.39 3.94
CA THR A 112 0.16 1.97 3.66
C THR A 112 -0.78 1.39 4.70
N GLY A 113 -1.89 0.80 4.25
CA GLY A 113 -2.77 -0.03 5.06
C GLY A 113 -2.63 -1.52 4.68
N PHE A 114 -2.95 -2.41 5.59
CA PHE A 114 -3.01 -3.85 5.37
C PHE A 114 -4.34 -4.40 5.85
N ASP A 115 -4.83 -5.44 5.18
CA ASP A 115 -6.02 -6.15 5.63
C ASP A 115 -5.81 -6.84 7.00
N PRO A 116 -6.89 -7.17 7.73
CA PRO A 116 -6.79 -7.77 9.07
C PRO A 116 -6.00 -9.08 9.11
N PHE A 117 -6.09 -9.90 8.07
CA PHE A 117 -5.35 -11.17 7.99
C PHE A 117 -3.84 -10.91 7.88
N GLN A 118 -3.43 -9.97 7.03
CA GLN A 118 -2.03 -9.56 6.93
C GLN A 118 -1.53 -8.90 8.22
N GLN A 119 -2.35 -8.09 8.90
CA GLN A 119 -1.97 -7.50 10.19
C GLN A 119 -1.64 -8.58 11.21
N VAL A 120 -2.46 -9.63 11.30
CA VAL A 120 -2.17 -10.78 12.16
C VAL A 120 -0.87 -11.47 11.72
N LEU A 121 -0.75 -11.85 10.44
CA LEU A 121 0.43 -12.57 9.94
C LEU A 121 1.73 -11.77 10.05
N ARG A 122 1.70 -10.47 9.83
CA ARG A 122 2.87 -9.59 10.05
C ARG A 122 3.32 -9.59 11.51
N ARG A 123 2.40 -9.81 12.44
CA ARG A 123 2.69 -9.85 13.88
C ARG A 123 3.20 -11.22 14.35
N VAL A 124 2.55 -12.31 13.89
CA VAL A 124 2.78 -13.66 14.42
C VAL A 124 3.59 -14.57 13.49
N GLY A 125 3.85 -14.13 12.27
CA GLY A 125 4.59 -14.86 11.24
C GLY A 125 3.68 -15.51 10.19
N TYR A 126 4.09 -15.41 8.92
CA TYR A 126 3.32 -15.93 7.77
C TYR A 126 3.16 -17.45 7.77
N SER A 127 4.07 -18.18 8.42
CA SER A 127 3.96 -19.65 8.60
C SER A 127 2.75 -20.08 9.43
N ARG A 128 2.04 -19.15 10.06
CA ARG A 128 0.84 -19.42 10.87
C ARG A 128 -0.46 -19.46 10.05
N ALA A 129 -0.44 -19.09 8.79
CA ALA A 129 -1.64 -19.13 7.95
C ALA A 129 -2.37 -20.48 7.93
N PRO A 130 -1.72 -21.66 7.79
CA PRO A 130 -2.41 -22.94 7.85
C PRO A 130 -3.14 -23.19 9.18
N LEU A 131 -2.56 -22.77 10.30
CA LEU A 131 -3.20 -22.88 11.61
C LEU A 131 -4.49 -22.03 11.68
N ILE A 132 -4.46 -20.83 11.11
CA ILE A 132 -5.61 -19.92 11.06
C ILE A 132 -6.71 -20.55 10.21
N TYR A 133 -6.39 -21.07 9.03
CA TYR A 133 -7.37 -21.73 8.16
C TYR A 133 -8.02 -22.96 8.80
N ALA A 134 -7.23 -23.76 9.54
CA ALA A 134 -7.71 -24.96 10.21
C ALA A 134 -8.66 -24.68 11.41
N ASN A 135 -8.68 -23.47 11.94
CA ASN A 135 -9.47 -23.08 13.11
C ASN A 135 -10.48 -21.98 12.77
N ARG A 136 -11.33 -22.25 11.79
CA ARG A 136 -12.22 -21.27 11.13
C ARG A 136 -12.97 -20.35 12.11
N GLU A 137 -13.67 -20.90 13.11
CA GLU A 137 -14.47 -20.11 14.05
C GLU A 137 -13.63 -19.11 14.85
N ALA A 138 -12.55 -19.61 15.48
CA ALA A 138 -11.64 -18.77 16.25
C ALA A 138 -10.94 -17.72 15.36
N ALA A 139 -10.58 -18.09 14.13
CA ALA A 139 -9.96 -17.21 13.16
C ALA A 139 -10.91 -16.08 12.75
N LEU A 140 -12.16 -16.37 12.44
CA LEU A 140 -13.14 -15.34 12.04
C LEU A 140 -13.43 -14.39 13.19
N THR A 141 -13.55 -14.88 14.44
CA THR A 141 -13.70 -14.04 15.63
C THR A 141 -12.50 -13.10 15.82
N MET A 142 -11.28 -13.64 15.67
CA MET A 142 -10.04 -12.85 15.72
C MET A 142 -9.99 -11.77 14.64
N LEU A 143 -10.26 -12.15 13.39
CA LEU A 143 -10.21 -11.24 12.25
C LEU A 143 -11.27 -10.14 12.35
N ASP A 144 -12.45 -10.46 12.89
CA ASP A 144 -13.51 -9.49 13.13
C ASP A 144 -13.07 -8.41 14.14
N ALA A 145 -12.51 -8.83 15.27
CA ALA A 145 -12.00 -7.92 16.29
C ALA A 145 -10.84 -7.04 15.79
N VAL A 146 -9.92 -7.62 15.00
CA VAL A 146 -8.83 -6.87 14.37
C VAL A 146 -9.39 -5.87 13.34
N CYS A 147 -10.37 -6.30 12.53
CA CYS A 147 -11.01 -5.44 11.55
C CYS A 147 -11.71 -4.25 12.19
N ASP A 148 -12.43 -4.46 13.31
CA ASP A 148 -13.05 -3.38 14.07
C ASP A 148 -12.05 -2.31 14.50
N SER A 149 -10.92 -2.74 15.06
CA SER A 149 -9.85 -1.82 15.47
C SER A 149 -9.27 -1.07 14.27
N MET A 150 -9.03 -1.78 13.16
CA MET A 150 -8.46 -1.16 11.97
C MET A 150 -9.44 -0.18 11.30
N CYS A 151 -10.74 -0.48 11.30
CA CYS A 151 -11.76 0.45 10.80
C CYS A 151 -11.82 1.74 11.63
N GLU A 152 -11.80 1.62 12.96
CA GLU A 152 -11.73 2.77 13.87
C GLU A 152 -10.43 3.58 13.63
N TYR A 153 -9.30 2.88 13.49
CA TYR A 153 -8.02 3.49 13.18
C TYR A 153 -8.03 4.26 11.86
N MET A 154 -8.67 3.78 10.80
CA MET A 154 -8.78 4.51 9.52
C MET A 154 -9.53 5.84 9.67
N GLY A 155 -10.50 5.94 10.57
CA GLY A 155 -11.14 7.21 10.94
C GLY A 155 -10.12 8.21 11.49
N LEU A 156 -9.29 7.78 12.44
CA LEU A 156 -8.24 8.61 13.04
C LEU A 156 -7.13 8.99 12.04
N VAL A 157 -6.80 8.11 11.11
CA VAL A 157 -5.87 8.37 10.01
C VAL A 157 -6.36 9.52 9.13
N ARG A 158 -7.65 9.52 8.77
CA ARG A 158 -8.27 10.61 8.02
C ARG A 158 -8.23 11.92 8.81
N GLU A 159 -8.60 11.89 10.09
CA GLU A 159 -8.56 13.06 10.98
C GLU A 159 -7.15 13.61 11.20
N ALA A 160 -6.13 12.75 11.17
CA ALA A 160 -4.73 13.15 11.21
C ALA A 160 -4.26 13.87 9.95
N GLY A 161 -5.08 13.90 8.89
CA GLY A 161 -4.82 14.64 7.65
C GLY A 161 -4.27 13.78 6.51
N CYS A 162 -4.50 12.47 6.53
CA CYS A 162 -4.18 11.59 5.41
C CYS A 162 -5.17 11.78 4.24
N ASP A 163 -4.68 11.80 3.01
CA ASP A 163 -5.49 11.98 1.80
C ASP A 163 -5.81 10.67 1.11
N ALA A 164 -4.96 9.66 1.26
CA ALA A 164 -5.08 8.39 0.55
C ALA A 164 -4.56 7.22 1.37
N VAL A 165 -5.10 6.05 1.14
CA VAL A 165 -4.61 4.79 1.70
C VAL A 165 -4.21 3.86 0.56
N PHE A 166 -2.94 3.43 0.57
CA PHE A 166 -2.39 2.36 -0.25
C PHE A 166 -2.66 1.05 0.47
N PHE A 167 -3.80 0.44 0.17
CA PHE A 167 -4.32 -0.72 0.87
C PHE A 167 -3.81 -2.01 0.23
N SER A 168 -2.90 -2.69 0.91
CA SER A 168 -2.23 -3.89 0.42
C SER A 168 -3.04 -5.15 0.74
N VAL A 169 -3.39 -5.93 -0.29
CA VAL A 169 -4.13 -7.19 -0.20
C VAL A 169 -3.38 -8.33 -0.87
N ASN A 170 -3.56 -9.55 -0.36
CA ASN A 170 -2.97 -10.79 -0.92
C ASN A 170 -4.03 -11.74 -1.50
N SER A 171 -5.30 -11.38 -1.47
CA SER A 171 -6.43 -12.24 -1.87
C SER A 171 -6.41 -12.67 -3.35
N ALA A 172 -5.74 -11.91 -4.20
CA ALA A 172 -5.63 -12.20 -5.63
C ALA A 172 -4.41 -13.06 -6.02
N ILE A 173 -3.53 -13.42 -5.08
CA ILE A 173 -2.38 -14.31 -5.36
C ILE A 173 -2.88 -15.73 -5.51
N CYS A 174 -2.62 -16.33 -6.68
CA CYS A 174 -3.04 -17.71 -6.95
C CYS A 174 -2.00 -18.73 -6.46
N PRO A 175 -2.42 -19.90 -5.95
CA PRO A 175 -1.52 -21.04 -5.78
C PRO A 175 -0.89 -21.45 -7.14
N PRO A 176 0.33 -21.99 -7.19
CA PRO A 176 1.13 -22.50 -6.06
C PRO A 176 2.10 -21.49 -5.44
N GLN A 177 1.93 -20.19 -5.61
CA GLN A 177 2.81 -19.19 -5.03
C GLN A 177 2.86 -19.32 -3.49
N THR A 178 3.99 -19.02 -2.88
CA THR A 178 4.24 -19.20 -1.42
C THR A 178 3.19 -18.53 -0.52
N ARG A 179 2.62 -17.41 -0.97
CA ARG A 179 1.54 -16.68 -0.28
C ARG A 179 0.22 -16.77 -1.04
N GLY A 180 0.12 -17.69 -1.99
CA GLY A 180 -1.09 -17.90 -2.76
C GLY A 180 -2.24 -18.39 -1.89
N VAL A 181 -3.44 -17.96 -2.23
CA VAL A 181 -4.66 -18.35 -1.53
C VAL A 181 -5.65 -18.97 -2.51
N SER A 182 -6.35 -20.03 -2.05
CA SER A 182 -7.48 -20.56 -2.81
C SER A 182 -8.62 -19.55 -2.84
N GLU A 183 -9.53 -19.70 -3.78
CA GLU A 183 -10.71 -18.86 -3.86
C GLU A 183 -11.59 -18.97 -2.59
N GLU A 184 -11.69 -20.17 -2.02
CA GLU A 184 -12.41 -20.38 -0.76
C GLU A 184 -11.77 -19.60 0.39
N VAL A 185 -10.45 -19.63 0.52
CA VAL A 185 -9.73 -18.87 1.55
C VAL A 185 -9.92 -17.36 1.34
N ALA A 186 -9.77 -16.89 0.11
CA ALA A 186 -9.99 -15.48 -0.23
C ALA A 186 -11.42 -15.03 0.16
N ARG A 187 -12.43 -15.80 -0.22
CA ARG A 187 -13.84 -15.51 0.07
C ARG A 187 -14.17 -15.56 1.56
N THR A 188 -13.52 -16.45 2.32
CA THR A 188 -13.87 -16.70 3.73
C THR A 188 -13.11 -15.81 4.69
N PHE A 189 -11.79 -15.66 4.51
CA PHE A 189 -10.90 -15.05 5.50
C PHE A 189 -10.37 -13.68 5.10
N LEU A 190 -10.53 -13.26 3.84
CA LEU A 190 -9.94 -12.03 3.32
C LEU A 190 -11.01 -11.05 2.84
N ARG A 191 -11.71 -11.37 1.77
CA ARG A 191 -12.65 -10.47 1.09
C ARG A 191 -13.65 -9.75 2.01
N PRO A 192 -14.35 -10.39 2.98
CA PRO A 192 -15.32 -9.69 3.81
C PRO A 192 -14.67 -8.56 4.64
N PHE A 193 -13.47 -8.80 5.13
CA PHE A 193 -12.71 -7.85 5.93
C PHE A 193 -12.04 -6.78 5.08
N GLU A 194 -11.53 -7.14 3.91
CA GLU A 194 -10.95 -6.20 2.93
C GLU A 194 -11.98 -5.17 2.47
N ILE A 195 -13.21 -5.61 2.13
CA ILE A 195 -14.30 -4.71 1.73
C ILE A 195 -14.68 -3.78 2.88
N ARG A 196 -14.87 -4.31 4.08
CA ARG A 196 -15.22 -3.53 5.26
C ARG A 196 -14.14 -2.47 5.60
N MET A 197 -12.87 -2.81 5.44
CA MET A 197 -11.75 -1.87 5.58
C MET A 197 -11.83 -0.76 4.53
N LEU A 198 -12.08 -1.10 3.26
CA LEU A 198 -12.22 -0.12 2.18
C LEU A 198 -13.40 0.82 2.41
N GLU A 199 -14.52 0.32 2.95
CA GLU A 199 -15.66 1.15 3.34
C GLU A 199 -15.29 2.13 4.46
N ALA A 200 -14.54 1.68 5.46
CA ALA A 200 -14.06 2.54 6.55
C ALA A 200 -13.09 3.64 6.08
N MET A 201 -12.42 3.45 4.95
CA MET A 201 -11.54 4.43 4.31
C MET A 201 -12.32 5.49 3.48
N ALA A 202 -13.64 5.44 3.44
CA ALA A 202 -14.43 6.43 2.70
C ALA A 202 -14.08 7.86 3.11
N GLY A 203 -13.97 8.74 2.10
CA GLY A 203 -13.48 10.12 2.27
C GLY A 203 -11.97 10.30 2.06
N MET A 204 -11.21 9.21 1.96
CA MET A 204 -9.84 9.18 1.45
C MET A 204 -9.81 8.47 0.08
N VAL A 205 -8.78 8.73 -0.73
CA VAL A 205 -8.53 7.97 -1.96
C VAL A 205 -8.06 6.56 -1.59
N ARG A 206 -8.73 5.54 -2.11
CA ARG A 206 -8.39 4.13 -1.88
C ARG A 206 -7.60 3.61 -3.07
N VAL A 207 -6.32 3.36 -2.86
CA VAL A 207 -5.45 2.71 -3.84
C VAL A 207 -5.33 1.24 -3.44
N LEU A 208 -5.97 0.36 -4.17
CA LEU A 208 -5.88 -1.08 -3.92
C LEU A 208 -4.55 -1.60 -4.47
N HIS A 209 -3.62 -1.94 -3.58
CA HIS A 209 -2.36 -2.58 -3.94
C HIS A 209 -2.49 -4.09 -3.87
N ILE A 210 -2.47 -4.72 -5.04
CA ILE A 210 -2.54 -6.17 -5.16
C ILE A 210 -1.10 -6.69 -5.13
N HIS A 211 -0.67 -7.13 -3.95
CA HIS A 211 0.72 -7.50 -3.70
C HIS A 211 1.03 -8.91 -4.22
N GLY A 212 2.23 -9.08 -4.79
CA GLY A 212 2.79 -10.37 -5.17
C GLY A 212 2.93 -10.59 -6.67
N THR A 213 3.06 -11.86 -7.05
CA THR A 213 3.18 -12.33 -8.44
C THR A 213 2.12 -13.39 -8.73
N SER A 214 1.89 -13.70 -10.00
CA SER A 214 0.88 -14.68 -10.44
C SER A 214 -0.54 -14.30 -9.96
N LEU A 215 -0.90 -13.06 -10.21
CA LEU A 215 -2.14 -12.47 -9.73
C LEU A 215 -3.31 -12.75 -10.66
N ASP A 216 -4.43 -13.19 -10.10
CA ASP A 216 -5.74 -13.02 -10.73
C ASP A 216 -6.40 -11.74 -10.18
N VAL A 217 -6.12 -10.62 -10.83
CA VAL A 217 -6.62 -9.31 -10.41
C VAL A 217 -8.15 -9.21 -10.48
N ARG A 218 -8.82 -10.04 -11.30
CA ARG A 218 -10.28 -10.06 -11.42
C ARG A 218 -10.97 -10.39 -10.11
N ARG A 219 -10.31 -11.09 -9.19
CA ARG A 219 -10.86 -11.41 -7.86
C ARG A 219 -11.20 -10.18 -7.02
N VAL A 220 -10.61 -9.02 -7.33
CA VAL A 220 -10.70 -7.81 -6.51
C VAL A 220 -11.04 -6.54 -7.29
N LEU A 221 -11.29 -6.62 -8.60
CA LEU A 221 -11.62 -5.44 -9.41
C LEU A 221 -12.99 -4.83 -9.10
N ASP A 222 -13.86 -5.56 -8.44
CA ASP A 222 -15.17 -5.09 -7.98
C ASP A 222 -15.13 -4.43 -6.59
N TYR A 223 -13.94 -4.31 -5.98
CA TYR A 223 -13.78 -3.62 -4.69
C TYR A 223 -14.03 -2.12 -4.83
N PRO A 224 -14.54 -1.46 -3.76
CA PRO A 224 -14.76 -0.01 -3.76
C PRO A 224 -13.43 0.74 -3.65
N MET A 225 -12.81 1.10 -4.78
CA MET A 225 -11.52 1.76 -4.87
C MET A 225 -11.51 2.80 -5.98
N GLU A 226 -10.59 3.76 -5.90
CA GLU A 226 -10.36 4.79 -6.93
C GLU A 226 -9.16 4.44 -7.81
N ALA A 227 -8.18 3.69 -7.30
CA ALA A 227 -6.99 3.31 -8.07
C ALA A 227 -6.56 1.86 -7.79
N VAL A 228 -5.84 1.27 -8.74
CA VAL A 228 -5.26 -0.07 -8.66
C VAL A 228 -3.73 0.03 -8.80
N SER A 229 -3.02 -0.64 -7.92
CA SER A 229 -1.56 -0.77 -7.96
C SER A 229 -1.16 -2.24 -8.02
N VAL A 230 -0.31 -2.57 -8.98
CA VAL A 230 0.24 -3.92 -9.18
C VAL A 230 1.72 -3.79 -9.53
N SER A 231 2.52 -4.79 -9.21
CA SER A 231 3.89 -4.93 -9.73
C SER A 231 3.85 -5.37 -11.19
N ASP A 232 3.43 -4.47 -12.08
CA ASP A 232 3.13 -4.73 -13.51
C ASP A 232 4.35 -5.17 -14.33
N ARG A 233 5.55 -4.96 -13.80
CA ARG A 233 6.81 -5.38 -14.44
C ARG A 233 7.28 -6.77 -14.02
N LEU A 234 6.62 -7.39 -13.05
CA LEU A 234 6.99 -8.72 -12.60
C LEU A 234 6.32 -9.81 -13.44
N ALA A 235 7.07 -10.89 -13.69
CA ALA A 235 6.57 -12.01 -14.45
C ALA A 235 5.30 -12.63 -13.84
N GLY A 236 4.32 -12.95 -14.66
CA GLY A 236 3.04 -13.53 -14.26
C GLY A 236 2.02 -12.51 -13.74
N ASN A 237 2.35 -11.21 -13.74
CA ASN A 237 1.41 -10.13 -13.46
C ASN A 237 0.95 -9.45 -14.75
N PRO A 238 -0.25 -8.88 -14.79
CA PRO A 238 -0.69 -8.11 -15.94
C PRO A 238 0.12 -6.83 -16.11
N SER A 239 0.47 -6.49 -17.33
CA SER A 239 1.05 -5.22 -17.73
C SER A 239 0.06 -4.06 -17.52
N LEU A 240 0.54 -2.81 -17.57
CA LEU A 240 -0.34 -1.63 -17.50
C LEU A 240 -1.40 -1.65 -18.59
N ARG A 241 -1.05 -2.08 -19.81
CA ARG A 241 -1.99 -2.22 -20.94
C ARG A 241 -3.09 -3.23 -20.65
N GLU A 242 -2.74 -4.40 -20.12
CA GLU A 242 -3.71 -5.44 -19.75
C GLU A 242 -4.59 -4.97 -18.58
N LEU A 243 -4.03 -4.32 -17.59
CA LEU A 243 -4.81 -3.72 -16.49
C LEU A 243 -5.79 -2.67 -17.00
N ARG A 244 -5.36 -1.80 -17.92
CA ARG A 244 -6.23 -0.78 -18.52
C ARG A 244 -7.40 -1.39 -19.29
N ALA A 245 -7.20 -2.54 -19.92
CA ALA A 245 -8.29 -3.28 -20.57
C ALA A 245 -9.29 -3.92 -19.59
N MET A 246 -8.89 -4.11 -18.32
CA MET A 246 -9.73 -4.71 -17.29
C MET A 246 -10.47 -3.69 -16.42
N THR A 247 -9.97 -2.44 -16.33
CA THR A 247 -10.56 -1.42 -15.45
C THR A 247 -10.33 -0.01 -15.97
N ASP A 248 -11.28 0.88 -15.71
CA ASP A 248 -11.20 2.32 -15.96
C ASP A 248 -10.65 3.12 -14.77
N LYS A 249 -10.33 2.47 -13.67
CA LYS A 249 -9.76 3.09 -12.47
C LYS A 249 -8.38 3.68 -12.77
N CYS A 250 -7.91 4.60 -11.90
CA CYS A 250 -6.54 5.08 -11.99
C CYS A 250 -5.56 3.93 -11.78
N LEU A 251 -4.51 3.82 -12.60
CA LEU A 251 -3.45 2.82 -12.44
C LEU A 251 -2.23 3.44 -11.76
N MET A 252 -1.60 2.72 -10.85
CA MET A 252 -0.39 3.13 -10.16
C MET A 252 0.67 2.03 -10.27
N GLY A 253 1.79 2.32 -10.93
CA GLY A 253 2.85 1.35 -11.22
C GLY A 253 3.83 1.86 -12.27
N GLY A 254 4.44 0.96 -13.01
CA GLY A 254 5.22 1.23 -14.23
C GLY A 254 6.73 1.07 -14.09
N VAL A 255 7.29 1.10 -12.88
CA VAL A 255 8.73 0.90 -12.64
C VAL A 255 8.95 -0.42 -11.92
N ASN A 256 9.91 -1.21 -12.41
CA ASN A 256 10.27 -2.48 -11.79
C ASN A 256 11.04 -2.26 -10.48
N GLU A 257 10.37 -2.47 -9.35
CA GLU A 257 10.93 -2.27 -8.02
C GLU A 257 12.07 -3.22 -7.69
N THR A 258 12.08 -4.42 -8.26
CA THR A 258 13.10 -5.43 -7.96
C THR A 258 14.39 -5.24 -8.75
N ALA A 259 14.29 -4.69 -9.96
CA ALA A 259 15.40 -4.50 -10.88
C ALA A 259 15.96 -3.07 -10.93
N ILE A 260 15.37 -2.13 -10.20
CA ILE A 260 15.72 -0.71 -10.30
C ILE A 260 17.22 -0.45 -10.08
N SER A 261 17.84 -1.13 -9.12
CA SER A 261 19.27 -0.94 -8.80
C SER A 261 20.23 -1.54 -9.84
N GLU A 262 19.71 -2.39 -10.73
CA GLU A 262 20.47 -3.06 -11.80
C GLU A 262 20.31 -2.35 -13.15
N ARG A 263 19.39 -1.37 -13.25
CA ARG A 263 19.11 -0.63 -14.47
C ARG A 263 20.16 0.43 -14.74
N SER A 264 20.59 0.55 -15.99
CA SER A 264 21.25 1.76 -16.49
C SER A 264 20.26 2.92 -16.59
N LEU A 265 20.76 4.15 -16.60
CA LEU A 265 19.90 5.34 -16.78
C LEU A 265 19.07 5.32 -18.07
N PRO A 266 19.60 4.91 -19.24
CA PRO A 266 18.78 4.77 -20.46
C PRO A 266 17.66 3.75 -20.30
N GLU A 267 17.92 2.57 -19.74
CA GLU A 267 16.89 1.53 -19.52
C GLU A 267 15.79 2.02 -18.58
N LEU A 268 16.15 2.69 -17.48
CA LEU A 268 15.18 3.21 -16.54
C LEU A 268 14.29 4.31 -17.17
N ARG A 269 14.89 5.21 -17.96
CA ARG A 269 14.13 6.23 -18.71
C ARG A 269 13.19 5.62 -19.72
N GLU A 270 13.66 4.59 -20.45
CA GLU A 270 12.83 3.86 -21.41
C GLU A 270 11.64 3.17 -20.73
N GLU A 271 11.87 2.57 -19.54
CA GLU A 271 10.80 1.97 -18.75
C GLU A 271 9.73 3.00 -18.33
N VAL A 272 10.14 4.23 -17.96
CA VAL A 272 9.21 5.32 -17.65
C VAL A 272 8.43 5.78 -18.88
N PHE A 273 9.08 5.97 -20.03
CA PHE A 273 8.40 6.35 -21.27
C PHE A 273 7.44 5.26 -21.77
N ASP A 274 7.81 3.99 -21.57
CA ASP A 274 6.98 2.85 -21.94
C ASP A 274 5.62 2.87 -21.23
N CYS A 275 5.52 3.36 -20.01
CA CYS A 275 4.25 3.46 -19.28
C CYS A 275 3.21 4.25 -20.07
N THR A 276 3.58 5.45 -20.55
CA THR A 276 2.65 6.30 -21.30
C THR A 276 2.39 5.82 -22.73
N ARG A 277 3.30 5.04 -23.33
CA ARG A 277 3.02 4.31 -24.58
C ARG A 277 2.00 3.20 -24.39
N GLN A 278 1.95 2.59 -23.21
CA GLN A 278 0.97 1.55 -22.91
C GLN A 278 -0.43 2.10 -22.65
N ILE A 279 -0.57 3.17 -21.86
CA ILE A 279 -1.86 3.60 -21.30
C ILE A 279 -2.13 5.10 -21.38
N GLY A 280 -1.24 5.92 -21.95
CA GLY A 280 -1.36 7.38 -21.95
C GLY A 280 -0.99 7.99 -20.60
N ARG A 281 -1.35 9.27 -20.41
CA ARG A 281 -1.02 10.03 -19.18
C ARG A 281 -2.17 10.06 -18.18
N GLU A 282 -3.41 9.97 -18.67
CA GLU A 282 -4.60 10.12 -17.86
C GLU A 282 -4.85 8.91 -16.99
N LYS A 283 -5.43 9.11 -15.82
CA LYS A 283 -5.71 8.05 -14.85
C LYS A 283 -4.47 7.17 -14.57
N PHE A 284 -3.32 7.81 -14.43
CA PHE A 284 -2.06 7.15 -14.20
C PHE A 284 -1.20 7.89 -13.17
N ILE A 285 -0.61 7.13 -12.24
CA ILE A 285 0.38 7.55 -11.25
C ILE A 285 1.65 6.73 -11.51
N LEU A 286 2.73 7.40 -11.89
CA LEU A 286 4.02 6.74 -12.07
C LEU A 286 4.62 6.35 -10.71
N SER A 287 4.88 5.07 -10.53
CA SER A 287 5.54 4.58 -9.32
C SER A 287 6.21 3.22 -9.56
N PRO A 288 7.06 2.77 -8.65
CA PRO A 288 7.36 1.34 -8.56
C PRO A 288 6.09 0.54 -8.28
N GLY A 289 6.07 -0.74 -8.67
CA GLY A 289 4.96 -1.64 -8.36
C GLY A 289 4.84 -1.96 -6.86
N CYS A 290 5.96 -1.96 -6.14
CA CYS A 290 6.02 -2.12 -4.69
C CYS A 290 7.21 -1.33 -4.13
N THR A 291 7.56 -1.57 -2.85
CA THR A 291 8.72 -0.98 -2.18
C THR A 291 10.01 -1.26 -2.93
N ILE A 292 10.79 -0.22 -3.21
CA ILE A 292 12.13 -0.36 -3.78
C ILE A 292 13.17 -0.70 -2.70
N PRO A 293 14.33 -1.29 -3.06
CA PRO A 293 15.42 -1.53 -2.13
C PRO A 293 15.88 -0.24 -1.46
N THR A 294 16.11 -0.28 -0.14
CA THR A 294 16.50 0.90 0.66
C THR A 294 17.82 1.51 0.20
N GLN A 295 18.71 0.69 -0.37
CA GLN A 295 20.01 1.09 -0.90
C GLN A 295 19.96 1.58 -2.36
N THR A 296 18.78 1.73 -2.96
CA THR A 296 18.66 2.24 -4.34
C THR A 296 19.41 3.58 -4.49
N PRO A 297 20.33 3.69 -5.45
CA PRO A 297 21.11 4.91 -5.64
C PRO A 297 20.20 6.12 -5.94
N TRP A 298 20.46 7.23 -5.29
CA TRP A 298 19.64 8.45 -5.39
C TRP A 298 19.52 8.97 -6.84
N TYR A 299 20.56 8.82 -7.66
CA TYR A 299 20.55 9.28 -9.05
C TYR A 299 19.55 8.50 -9.92
N LEU A 300 19.24 7.25 -9.59
CA LEU A 300 18.18 6.47 -10.26
C LEU A 300 16.80 7.02 -9.90
N LEU A 301 16.58 7.39 -8.64
CA LEU A 301 15.33 8.02 -8.20
C LEU A 301 15.11 9.37 -8.89
N ARG A 302 16.17 10.17 -8.96
CA ARG A 302 16.14 11.43 -9.72
C ARG A 302 15.87 11.20 -11.20
N ALA A 303 16.44 10.16 -11.81
CA ALA A 303 16.17 9.85 -13.21
C ALA A 303 14.70 9.51 -13.48
N ILE A 304 14.02 8.80 -12.57
CA ILE A 304 12.57 8.56 -12.66
C ILE A 304 11.82 9.90 -12.62
N ARG A 305 12.12 10.73 -11.63
CA ARG A 305 11.45 12.02 -11.42
C ARG A 305 11.67 12.96 -12.60
N ASP A 306 12.93 13.12 -13.08
CA ASP A 306 13.29 13.99 -14.19
C ASP A 306 12.73 13.50 -15.53
N THR A 307 12.57 12.17 -15.69
CA THR A 307 11.92 11.60 -16.88
C THR A 307 10.41 11.81 -16.84
N CYS A 308 9.80 11.72 -15.68
CA CYS A 308 8.38 12.00 -15.48
C CYS A 308 7.99 13.44 -15.88
N GLU A 309 8.89 14.42 -15.72
CA GLU A 309 8.68 15.79 -16.19
C GLU A 309 8.53 15.90 -17.72
N LYS A 310 8.97 14.90 -18.46
CA LYS A 310 8.96 14.88 -19.93
C LYS A 310 7.78 14.09 -20.51
N LEU A 311 6.99 13.46 -19.62
CA LEU A 311 5.78 12.77 -20.02
C LEU A 311 4.63 13.78 -20.24
#